data_f7d820bd15e41f48de5422b087dc11ee
#
_entry.id   f7d820bd15e41f48de5422b087dc11ee
#
_cell.length_a   1.000
_cell.length_b   1.000
_cell.length_c   1.000
_cell.angle_alpha   90.00
_cell.angle_beta   90.00
_cell.angle_gamma   90.00
#
_symmetry.space_group_name_H-M   'P 1'
#
loop_
_entity.id
_entity.type
_entity.pdbx_description
1 polymer ?
#
loop_
_entity_poly.entity_id
_entity_poly.type
_entity_poly.pdbx_seq_one_letter_code
_entity_poly.pdbx_strand_id
1 'polypeptide(L)'
;MSLNITPVVKGETVEFKNPAKEFYDAVGGKEGMEKLMYSFYDKIYESDIAHFFPQDEDEFEQVKIKNSKFFIQICGGPKVYEDEAKGMELNEYMVRLHDDFSINEKARVEWLGTMREALNELEGVDEELIQSFWDYLDSFSKLTVNSFSDGSTYYAEYTQAKVKE
;
A
#
# COMPACT_ATOMS: atom_id res chain seq x y z
N MET A 1 -5.36 19.26 -2.61
CA MET A 1 -4.85 17.89 -2.41
C MET A 1 -3.38 17.93 -2.05
N SER A 2 -2.98 17.18 -1.03
CA SER A 2 -1.61 17.21 -0.52
C SER A 2 -1.11 15.77 -0.35
N LEU A 3 -0.27 15.33 -1.29
CA LEU A 3 0.31 13.99 -1.27
C LEU A 3 1.69 14.03 -0.60
N ASN A 4 1.69 14.45 0.66
CA ASN A 4 2.91 14.55 1.47
C ASN A 4 3.21 13.21 2.16
N ILE A 5 4.50 13.00 2.45
CA ILE A 5 4.96 11.80 3.16
C ILE A 5 5.36 12.25 4.57
N THR A 6 4.71 11.67 5.58
CA THR A 6 5.05 11.97 6.98
C THR A 6 6.06 10.93 7.49
N PRO A 7 7.01 11.32 8.35
CA PRO A 7 8.08 10.41 8.78
C PRO A 7 7.57 9.30 9.71
N VAL A 8 8.23 8.14 9.64
CA VAL A 8 7.95 7.03 10.54
C VAL A 8 8.72 7.23 11.85
N VAL A 9 8.10 6.83 12.97
CA VAL A 9 8.74 6.80 14.29
C VAL A 9 8.66 5.38 14.82
N LYS A 10 9.80 4.83 15.21
CA LYS A 10 9.89 3.47 15.75
C LYS A 10 8.95 3.27 16.93
N GLY A 11 8.08 2.26 16.84
CA GLY A 11 7.19 1.89 17.92
C GLY A 11 5.96 2.79 18.08
N GLU A 12 5.71 3.73 17.17
CA GLU A 12 4.56 4.61 17.27
C GLU A 12 3.24 3.85 17.08
N THR A 13 2.17 4.39 17.68
CA THR A 13 0.82 3.96 17.37
C THR A 13 0.36 4.71 16.13
N VAL A 14 -0.10 3.98 15.13
CA VAL A 14 -0.53 4.56 13.85
C VAL A 14 -2.04 4.49 13.75
N GLU A 15 -2.68 5.66 13.63
CA GLU A 15 -4.11 5.77 13.41
C GLU A 15 -4.39 6.04 11.93
N PHE A 16 -5.31 5.29 11.35
CA PHE A 16 -5.67 5.47 9.95
C PHE A 16 -7.09 4.98 9.69
N LYS A 17 -7.63 5.41 8.55
CA LYS A 17 -8.90 4.91 8.01
C LYS A 17 -8.61 4.11 6.77
N ASN A 18 -9.41 3.08 6.51
CA ASN A 18 -9.41 2.48 5.19
C ASN A 18 -9.81 3.56 4.16
N PRO A 19 -9.37 3.43 2.90
CA PRO A 19 -9.74 4.40 1.87
C PRO A 19 -11.25 4.53 1.75
N ALA A 20 -11.71 5.71 1.30
CA ALA A 20 -13.12 5.94 1.04
C ALA A 20 -13.65 4.88 0.06
N LYS A 21 -14.80 4.30 0.37
CA LYS A 21 -15.40 3.21 -0.44
C LYS A 21 -15.71 3.64 -1.87
N GLU A 22 -15.96 4.92 -2.06
CA GLU A 22 -16.26 5.51 -3.36
C GLU A 22 -15.06 5.53 -4.29
N PHE A 23 -13.84 5.35 -3.76
CA PHE A 23 -12.62 5.39 -4.56
C PHE A 23 -12.59 4.30 -5.62
N TYR A 24 -13.01 3.08 -5.26
CA TYR A 24 -13.03 1.96 -6.20
C TYR A 24 -13.86 2.28 -7.45
N ASP A 25 -15.08 2.77 -7.27
CA ASP A 25 -15.93 3.11 -8.40
C ASP A 25 -15.41 4.34 -9.16
N ALA A 26 -14.86 5.31 -8.45
CA ALA A 26 -14.36 6.55 -9.05
C ALA A 26 -13.19 6.33 -10.01
N VAL A 27 -12.32 5.36 -9.73
CA VAL A 27 -11.20 5.05 -10.63
C VAL A 27 -11.59 4.17 -11.80
N GLY A 28 -12.82 3.65 -11.81
CA GLY A 28 -13.31 2.80 -12.89
C GLY A 28 -13.50 1.33 -12.52
N GLY A 29 -13.67 1.04 -11.24
CA GLY A 29 -13.90 -0.33 -10.76
C GLY A 29 -12.68 -1.22 -10.93
N LYS A 30 -12.91 -2.50 -11.20
CA LYS A 30 -11.83 -3.49 -11.35
C LYS A 30 -10.79 -3.07 -12.39
N GLU A 31 -11.23 -2.66 -13.57
CA GLU A 31 -10.33 -2.27 -14.66
C GLU A 31 -9.50 -1.04 -14.29
N GLY A 32 -10.14 -0.05 -13.67
CA GLY A 32 -9.46 1.17 -13.24
C GLY A 32 -8.44 0.91 -12.14
N MET A 33 -8.80 0.08 -11.16
CA MET A 33 -7.87 -0.31 -10.09
C MET A 33 -6.68 -1.11 -10.64
N GLU A 34 -6.93 -2.05 -11.53
CA GLU A 34 -5.85 -2.82 -12.16
C GLU A 34 -4.93 -1.92 -12.96
N LYS A 35 -5.50 -0.98 -13.72
CA LYS A 35 -4.70 -0.02 -14.48
C LYS A 35 -3.82 0.83 -13.57
N LEU A 36 -4.36 1.33 -12.47
CA LEU A 36 -3.60 2.10 -11.49
C LEU A 36 -2.46 1.27 -10.90
N MET A 37 -2.76 0.06 -10.47
CA MET A 37 -1.76 -0.79 -9.83
C MET A 37 -0.70 -1.27 -10.81
N TYR A 38 -1.06 -1.57 -12.04
CA TYR A 38 -0.07 -1.96 -13.07
C TYR A 38 0.83 -0.80 -13.42
N SER A 39 0.30 0.41 -13.55
CA SER A 39 1.13 1.61 -13.75
C SER A 39 2.11 1.79 -12.61
N PHE A 40 1.63 1.62 -11.37
CA PHE A 40 2.46 1.69 -10.18
C PHE A 40 3.59 0.63 -10.21
N TYR A 41 3.26 -0.63 -10.47
CA TYR A 41 4.27 -1.69 -10.47
C TYR A 41 5.25 -1.59 -11.64
N ASP A 42 4.83 -1.07 -12.79
CA ASP A 42 5.76 -0.80 -13.89
C ASP A 42 6.80 0.24 -13.46
N LYS A 43 6.40 1.24 -12.69
CA LYS A 43 7.32 2.23 -12.13
C LYS A 43 8.22 1.63 -11.04
N ILE A 44 7.67 0.77 -10.20
CA ILE A 44 8.44 0.04 -9.18
C ILE A 44 9.55 -0.79 -9.82
N TYR A 45 9.25 -1.44 -10.94
CA TYR A 45 10.24 -2.27 -11.64
C TYR A 45 11.49 -1.47 -12.05
N GLU A 46 11.34 -0.19 -12.31
CA GLU A 46 12.43 0.71 -12.69
C GLU A 46 12.99 1.50 -11.49
N SER A 47 12.49 1.26 -10.29
CA SER A 47 12.89 2.01 -9.10
C SER A 47 14.01 1.32 -8.32
N ASP A 48 14.54 2.03 -7.32
CA ASP A 48 15.58 1.51 -6.42
C ASP A 48 15.11 0.36 -5.54
N ILE A 49 13.79 0.15 -5.42
CA ILE A 49 13.23 -0.94 -4.62
C ILE A 49 12.77 -2.13 -5.45
N ALA A 50 13.11 -2.18 -6.73
CA ALA A 50 12.77 -3.31 -7.61
C ALA A 50 13.24 -4.65 -7.05
N HIS A 51 14.34 -4.66 -6.31
CA HIS A 51 14.93 -5.88 -5.74
C HIS A 51 14.03 -6.56 -4.69
N PHE A 52 13.03 -5.88 -4.14
CA PHE A 52 12.05 -6.51 -3.24
C PHE A 52 11.05 -7.39 -3.98
N PHE A 53 11.03 -7.32 -5.31
CA PHE A 53 10.02 -7.98 -6.14
C PHE A 53 10.68 -9.03 -7.03
N PRO A 54 9.94 -10.07 -7.47
CA PRO A 54 10.49 -11.08 -8.37
C PRO A 54 11.01 -10.48 -9.66
N GLN A 55 12.14 -10.97 -10.16
CA GLN A 55 12.72 -10.53 -11.44
C GLN A 55 12.15 -11.33 -12.61
N ASP A 56 11.56 -12.49 -12.35
CA ASP A 56 10.85 -13.28 -13.35
C ASP A 56 9.52 -12.60 -13.71
N GLU A 57 9.26 -12.43 -15.00
CA GLU A 57 8.04 -11.74 -15.46
C GLU A 57 6.76 -12.41 -14.99
N ASP A 58 6.71 -13.75 -15.04
CA ASP A 58 5.51 -14.49 -14.63
C ASP A 58 5.26 -14.37 -13.13
N GLU A 59 6.31 -14.45 -12.33
CA GLU A 59 6.20 -14.28 -10.87
C GLU A 59 5.80 -12.86 -10.50
N PHE A 60 6.36 -11.87 -11.19
CA PHE A 60 6.00 -10.47 -10.96
C PHE A 60 4.54 -10.22 -11.35
N GLU A 61 4.08 -10.81 -12.45
CA GLU A 61 2.67 -10.71 -12.85
C GLU A 61 1.74 -11.25 -11.76
N GLN A 62 2.11 -12.35 -11.10
CA GLN A 62 1.32 -12.88 -9.98
C GLN A 62 1.28 -11.91 -8.79
N VAL A 63 2.37 -11.24 -8.51
CA VAL A 63 2.41 -10.21 -7.45
C VAL A 63 1.48 -9.06 -7.81
N LYS A 64 1.50 -8.57 -9.04
CA LYS A 64 0.60 -7.51 -9.51
C LYS A 64 -0.87 -7.91 -9.34
N ILE A 65 -1.21 -9.13 -9.72
CA ILE A 65 -2.58 -9.65 -9.62
C ILE A 65 -3.03 -9.71 -8.15
N LYS A 66 -2.22 -10.32 -7.29
CA LYS A 66 -2.55 -10.47 -5.87
C LYS A 66 -2.70 -9.12 -5.18
N ASN A 67 -1.76 -8.22 -5.40
CA ASN A 67 -1.79 -6.91 -4.75
C ASN A 67 -2.93 -6.04 -5.28
N SER A 68 -3.26 -6.17 -6.58
CA SER A 68 -4.44 -5.51 -7.13
C SER A 68 -5.71 -5.96 -6.42
N LYS A 69 -5.85 -7.25 -6.12
CA LYS A 69 -7.00 -7.78 -5.37
C LYS A 69 -7.09 -7.19 -3.96
N PHE A 70 -5.94 -7.05 -3.27
CA PHE A 70 -5.93 -6.40 -1.97
C PHE A 70 -6.47 -4.97 -2.06
N PHE A 71 -5.95 -4.18 -3.00
CA PHE A 71 -6.38 -2.79 -3.15
C PHE A 71 -7.83 -2.67 -3.64
N ILE A 72 -8.29 -3.58 -4.49
CA ILE A 72 -9.70 -3.62 -4.88
C ILE A 72 -10.59 -3.74 -3.66
N GLN A 73 -10.30 -4.68 -2.79
CA GLN A 73 -11.12 -4.91 -1.61
C GLN A 73 -11.01 -3.78 -0.58
N ILE A 74 -9.79 -3.32 -0.28
CA ILE A 74 -9.60 -2.29 0.74
C ILE A 74 -10.20 -0.93 0.31
N CYS A 75 -10.28 -0.68 -0.99
CA CYS A 75 -10.84 0.56 -1.55
C CYS A 75 -12.35 0.51 -1.78
N GLY A 76 -13.03 -0.51 -1.29
CA GLY A 76 -14.49 -0.59 -1.33
C GLY A 76 -15.06 -1.49 -2.41
N GLY A 77 -14.22 -2.20 -3.16
CA GLY A 77 -14.64 -3.17 -4.16
C GLY A 77 -15.04 -4.52 -3.58
N PRO A 78 -15.27 -5.51 -4.45
CA PRO A 78 -15.66 -6.86 -4.00
C PRO A 78 -14.61 -7.52 -3.11
N LYS A 79 -15.06 -8.47 -2.29
CA LYS A 79 -14.22 -9.18 -1.33
C LYS A 79 -13.39 -10.27 -2.01
N VAL A 80 -12.43 -9.87 -2.85
CA VAL A 80 -11.63 -10.78 -3.67
C VAL A 80 -10.32 -11.22 -3.03
N TYR A 81 -9.97 -10.67 -1.85
CA TYR A 81 -8.71 -10.96 -1.15
C TYR A 81 -8.90 -11.76 0.13
N GLU A 82 -10.13 -12.04 0.56
CA GLU A 82 -10.40 -12.71 1.84
C GLU A 82 -9.77 -14.10 1.95
N ASP A 83 -9.75 -14.85 0.86
CA ASP A 83 -9.15 -16.19 0.86
C ASP A 83 -7.63 -16.14 1.12
N GLU A 84 -6.96 -15.14 0.58
CA GLU A 84 -5.52 -14.93 0.82
C GLU A 84 -5.26 -14.60 2.29
N ALA A 85 -6.11 -13.77 2.89
CA ALA A 85 -5.97 -13.33 4.27
C ALA A 85 -6.37 -14.41 5.29
N LYS A 86 -7.01 -15.48 4.85
CA LYS A 86 -7.35 -16.65 5.67
C LYS A 86 -8.13 -16.31 6.94
N GLY A 87 -9.07 -15.37 6.82
CA GLY A 87 -9.90 -14.93 7.96
C GLY A 87 -9.26 -13.86 8.83
N MET A 88 -8.02 -13.47 8.57
CA MET A 88 -7.37 -12.37 9.27
C MET A 88 -7.88 -11.04 8.74
N GLU A 89 -7.89 -10.00 9.57
CA GLU A 89 -8.20 -8.65 9.10
C GLU A 89 -7.15 -8.25 8.03
N LEU A 90 -7.62 -7.60 6.93
CA LEU A 90 -6.77 -7.38 5.77
C LEU A 90 -5.51 -6.57 6.08
N ASN A 91 -5.65 -5.50 6.87
CA ASN A 91 -4.51 -4.65 7.20
C ASN A 91 -3.48 -5.40 8.04
N GLU A 92 -3.96 -6.19 9.01
CA GLU A 92 -3.07 -7.02 9.83
C GLU A 92 -2.33 -8.05 8.98
N TYR A 93 -3.04 -8.72 8.09
CA TYR A 93 -2.44 -9.70 7.19
C TYR A 93 -1.34 -9.05 6.33
N MET A 94 -1.62 -7.86 5.80
CA MET A 94 -0.66 -7.15 4.95
C MET A 94 0.59 -6.73 5.74
N VAL A 95 0.43 -6.28 6.98
CA VAL A 95 1.59 -5.97 7.83
C VAL A 95 2.44 -7.21 8.05
N ARG A 96 1.80 -8.35 8.37
CA ARG A 96 2.52 -9.62 8.62
C ARG A 96 3.29 -10.10 7.39
N LEU A 97 2.74 -9.91 6.19
CA LEU A 97 3.45 -10.27 4.95
C LEU A 97 4.76 -9.51 4.78
N HIS A 98 4.83 -8.29 5.28
CA HIS A 98 6.03 -7.46 5.16
C HIS A 98 7.11 -7.83 6.19
N ASP A 99 6.78 -8.61 7.21
CA ASP A 99 7.75 -9.02 8.23
C ASP A 99 8.90 -9.86 7.66
N ASP A 100 8.70 -10.51 6.52
CA ASP A 100 9.72 -11.32 5.85
C ASP A 100 10.74 -10.47 5.07
N PHE A 101 10.54 -9.16 4.98
CA PHE A 101 11.41 -8.24 4.25
C PHE A 101 12.08 -7.28 5.21
N SER A 102 13.27 -6.82 4.85
CA SER A 102 13.95 -5.75 5.60
C SER A 102 13.61 -4.41 4.97
N ILE A 103 12.69 -3.68 5.59
CA ILE A 103 12.13 -2.43 5.04
C ILE A 103 12.54 -1.26 5.92
N ASN A 104 13.21 -0.28 5.32
CA ASN A 104 13.58 0.96 5.99
C ASN A 104 12.73 2.13 5.47
N GLU A 105 12.90 3.29 6.08
CA GLU A 105 12.15 4.49 5.68
C GLU A 105 12.49 4.92 4.25
N LYS A 106 13.73 4.74 3.82
CA LYS A 106 14.11 5.07 2.44
C LYS A 106 13.31 4.25 1.43
N ALA A 107 13.14 2.96 1.68
CA ALA A 107 12.33 2.09 0.83
C ALA A 107 10.86 2.50 0.84
N ARG A 108 10.34 2.85 2.02
CA ARG A 108 8.96 3.32 2.14
C ARG A 108 8.72 4.62 1.35
N VAL A 109 9.63 5.58 1.48
CA VAL A 109 9.54 6.87 0.75
C VAL A 109 9.59 6.64 -0.75
N GLU A 110 10.43 5.75 -1.24
CA GLU A 110 10.50 5.38 -2.65
C GLU A 110 9.19 4.76 -3.13
N TRP A 111 8.63 3.84 -2.36
CA TRP A 111 7.35 3.20 -2.67
C TRP A 111 6.22 4.23 -2.76
N LEU A 112 6.13 5.12 -1.76
CA LEU A 112 5.12 6.18 -1.75
C LEU A 112 5.32 7.18 -2.90
N GLY A 113 6.56 7.56 -3.20
CA GLY A 113 6.86 8.44 -4.33
C GLY A 113 6.41 7.86 -5.66
N THR A 114 6.61 6.56 -5.84
CA THR A 114 6.17 5.84 -7.03
C THR A 114 4.64 5.81 -7.13
N MET A 115 3.97 5.56 -6.01
CA MET A 115 2.50 5.59 -5.98
C MET A 115 1.97 6.99 -6.27
N ARG A 116 2.63 8.01 -5.75
CA ARG A 116 2.26 9.41 -6.03
C ARG A 116 2.30 9.71 -7.53
N GLU A 117 3.31 9.23 -8.23
CA GLU A 117 3.39 9.38 -9.68
C GLU A 117 2.22 8.70 -10.38
N ALA A 118 1.90 7.47 -9.97
CA ALA A 118 0.77 6.74 -10.55
C ALA A 118 -0.56 7.46 -10.28
N LEU A 119 -0.76 7.97 -9.07
CA LEU A 119 -1.97 8.73 -8.72
C LEU A 119 -2.10 10.03 -9.51
N ASN A 120 -0.99 10.68 -9.81
CA ASN A 120 -1.01 11.91 -10.62
C ASN A 120 -1.41 11.66 -12.07
N GLU A 121 -1.41 10.43 -12.54
CA GLU A 121 -1.89 10.06 -13.86
C GLU A 121 -3.41 9.90 -13.93
N LEU A 122 -4.09 9.83 -12.78
CA LEU A 122 -5.54 9.67 -12.76
C LEU A 122 -6.24 10.93 -13.26
N GLU A 123 -7.26 10.72 -14.07
CA GLU A 123 -8.08 11.80 -14.63
C GLU A 123 -9.53 11.62 -14.19
N GLY A 124 -10.20 12.72 -13.89
CA GLY A 124 -11.64 12.71 -13.60
C GLY A 124 -12.00 12.10 -12.25
N VAL A 125 -11.02 11.90 -11.36
CA VAL A 125 -11.26 11.38 -10.01
C VAL A 125 -11.26 12.55 -9.03
N ASP A 126 -12.24 12.59 -8.13
CA ASP A 126 -12.35 13.61 -7.10
C ASP A 126 -11.08 13.62 -6.23
N GLU A 127 -10.51 14.79 -6.03
CA GLU A 127 -9.29 14.96 -5.23
C GLU A 127 -9.45 14.46 -3.79
N GLU A 128 -10.64 14.58 -3.19
CA GLU A 128 -10.90 14.08 -1.85
C GLU A 128 -10.76 12.56 -1.76
N LEU A 129 -11.15 11.85 -2.83
CA LEU A 129 -11.02 10.40 -2.88
C LEU A 129 -9.56 9.97 -3.04
N ILE A 130 -8.80 10.66 -3.87
CA ILE A 130 -7.37 10.42 -4.03
C ILE A 130 -6.65 10.71 -2.70
N GLN A 131 -7.02 11.79 -2.03
CA GLN A 131 -6.44 12.15 -0.74
C GLN A 131 -6.72 11.07 0.31
N SER A 132 -7.93 10.55 0.34
CA SER A 132 -8.31 9.47 1.26
C SER A 132 -7.43 8.23 1.06
N PHE A 133 -7.20 7.84 -0.18
CA PHE A 133 -6.34 6.71 -0.51
C PHE A 133 -4.89 6.99 -0.11
N TRP A 134 -4.39 8.19 -0.41
CA TRP A 134 -3.02 8.58 -0.04
C TRP A 134 -2.81 8.59 1.48
N ASP A 135 -3.75 9.19 2.22
CA ASP A 135 -3.65 9.25 3.68
C ASP A 135 -3.60 7.85 4.29
N TYR A 136 -4.38 6.93 3.75
CA TYR A 136 -4.31 5.52 4.13
C TYR A 136 -2.90 4.96 3.89
N LEU A 137 -2.36 5.16 2.68
CA LEU A 137 -1.05 4.61 2.32
C LEU A 137 0.08 5.21 3.14
N ASP A 138 0.07 6.52 3.35
CA ASP A 138 1.09 7.20 4.16
C ASP A 138 1.09 6.66 5.59
N SER A 139 -0.07 6.50 6.19
CA SER A 139 -0.19 6.03 7.57
C SER A 139 0.07 4.54 7.69
N PHE A 140 -0.63 3.73 6.90
CA PHE A 140 -0.51 2.27 6.97
C PHE A 140 0.91 1.79 6.71
N SER A 141 1.58 2.36 5.71
CA SER A 141 2.93 1.93 5.34
C SER A 141 3.96 2.10 6.45
N LYS A 142 3.70 2.97 7.42
CA LYS A 142 4.59 3.13 8.59
C LYS A 142 4.71 1.83 9.38
N LEU A 143 3.66 1.01 9.40
CA LEU A 143 3.67 -0.28 10.11
C LEU A 143 4.53 -1.33 9.42
N THR A 144 4.89 -1.13 8.17
CA THR A 144 5.73 -2.07 7.41
C THR A 144 7.22 -1.81 7.58
N VAL A 145 7.61 -0.64 8.10
CA VAL A 145 9.03 -0.31 8.33
C VAL A 145 9.51 -1.07 9.57
N ASN A 146 10.53 -1.88 9.39
CA ASN A 146 11.06 -2.74 10.46
C ASN A 146 12.58 -2.64 10.64
N SER A 147 13.27 -1.87 9.82
CA SER A 147 14.72 -1.63 9.89
C SER A 147 14.97 -0.13 10.04
N PHE A 148 15.73 0.24 11.06
CA PHE A 148 15.92 1.64 11.44
C PHE A 148 17.38 2.07 11.33
N SER A 149 17.60 3.39 11.24
CA SER A 149 18.91 3.98 11.00
C SER A 149 19.93 3.73 12.11
N ASP A 150 19.48 3.41 13.32
CA ASP A 150 20.34 3.06 14.45
C ASP A 150 20.83 1.59 14.39
N GLY A 151 20.50 0.86 13.33
CA GLY A 151 20.85 -0.54 13.16
C GLY A 151 19.90 -1.52 13.83
N SER A 152 18.85 -1.03 14.50
CA SER A 152 17.87 -1.88 15.17
C SER A 152 16.76 -2.32 14.21
N THR A 153 16.09 -3.41 14.62
CA THR A 153 14.86 -3.87 13.96
C THR A 153 13.69 -3.76 14.94
N TYR A 154 12.51 -3.53 14.41
CA TYR A 154 11.29 -3.50 15.19
C TYR A 154 10.13 -3.90 14.30
N TYR A 155 9.45 -4.99 14.66
CA TYR A 155 8.28 -5.46 13.90
C TYR A 155 7.02 -4.96 14.59
N ALA A 156 6.25 -4.15 13.89
CA ALA A 156 5.04 -3.56 14.45
C ALA A 156 4.06 -4.65 14.88
N GLU A 157 3.51 -4.50 16.07
CA GLU A 157 2.41 -5.33 16.54
C GLU A 157 1.11 -4.69 16.07
N TYR A 158 0.11 -5.50 15.73
CA TYR A 158 -1.14 -4.96 15.22
C TYR A 158 -1.88 -4.09 16.25
N THR A 159 -1.57 -4.28 17.54
CA THR A 159 -2.08 -3.40 18.60
C THR A 159 -1.66 -1.94 18.45
N GLN A 160 -0.61 -1.67 17.65
CA GLN A 160 -0.17 -0.32 17.33
C GLN A 160 -1.02 0.33 16.24
N ALA A 161 -1.79 -0.46 15.50
CA ALA A 161 -2.67 0.05 14.46
C ALA A 161 -4.01 0.45 15.07
N LYS A 162 -4.48 1.65 14.72
CA LYS A 162 -5.80 2.15 15.10
C LYS A 162 -6.58 2.42 13.82
N VAL A 163 -7.34 1.41 13.39
CA VAL A 163 -8.17 1.54 12.19
C VAL A 163 -9.46 2.25 12.60
N LYS A 164 -9.71 3.41 12.01
CA LYS A 164 -10.92 4.19 12.26
C LYS A 164 -12.03 3.78 11.30
N GLU A 165 -13.25 3.79 11.77
CA GLU A 165 -14.42 3.52 10.95
C GLU A 165 -14.98 4.81 10.32
#